data_bd9a941b3deb81a4cec88ae03240d579
#
_entry.id   bd9a941b3deb81a4cec88ae03240d579
#
_cell.length_a   1.000
_cell.length_b   1.000
_cell.length_c   1.000
_cell.angle_alpha   90.00
_cell.angle_beta   90.00
_cell.angle_gamma   90.00
#
_symmetry.space_group_name_H-M   'P 1'
#
loop_
_entity.id
_entity.type
_entity.pdbx_description
1 polymer ?
#
loop_
_entity_poly.entity_id
_entity_poly.type
_entity_poly.pdbx_seq_one_letter_code
_entity_poly.pdbx_strand_id
1 'polypeptide(L)'
;MKTYIFGMQFKTNLIKGKLLKRYKRFLADIILEDGTEVIAHCPNPGSMMGLATSGTTVWLEPNNDPKKKLKFGWRLVEHNNHMICVDTTVANMVIKEALEKKEISELSYQDFKSEVKYSDNSRIDFLLSSPSQQTYLEIKSVTLMREKGLAEFPDSITKRGSKHLEDLSKMVKSGHKSVLLFLCMRGDVDRLRIAADLDSLYGTKIKEALESGIRLICYDTRVTRFGVRLGKPIMVEI
;
A
#
# COMPACT_ATOMS: atom_id res chain seq x y z
N MET A 1 9.33 -28.86 -6.25
CA MET A 1 9.01 -28.54 -4.84
C MET A 1 8.18 -27.27 -4.83
N LYS A 2 6.85 -27.34 -4.61
CA LYS A 2 5.99 -26.15 -4.50
C LYS A 2 6.30 -25.50 -3.14
N THR A 3 7.10 -24.48 -3.15
CA THR A 3 7.26 -23.62 -1.96
C THR A 3 5.91 -22.97 -1.71
N TYR A 4 5.22 -23.37 -0.67
CA TYR A 4 3.99 -22.72 -0.21
C TYR A 4 4.35 -21.29 0.18
N ILE A 5 4.12 -20.36 -0.73
CA ILE A 5 4.20 -18.93 -0.44
C ILE A 5 2.90 -18.61 0.28
N PHE A 6 2.94 -18.62 1.61
CA PHE A 6 1.85 -18.10 2.44
C PHE A 6 1.86 -16.57 2.28
N GLY A 7 0.92 -16.03 1.54
CA GLY A 7 0.77 -14.61 1.23
C GLY A 7 -0.35 -14.39 0.22
N MET A 8 -0.80 -13.13 0.06
CA MET A 8 -1.72 -12.77 -1.01
C MET A 8 -1.14 -13.18 -2.36
N GLN A 9 -1.87 -13.98 -3.11
CA GLN A 9 -1.47 -14.47 -4.44
C GLN A 9 -2.22 -13.72 -5.54
N PHE A 10 -1.53 -13.46 -6.65
CA PHE A 10 -2.21 -13.01 -7.87
C PHE A 10 -3.08 -14.15 -8.43
N LYS A 11 -4.22 -13.77 -9.01
CA LYS A 11 -5.22 -14.75 -9.48
C LYS A 11 -4.75 -15.53 -10.69
N THR A 12 -3.88 -14.92 -11.51
CA THR A 12 -3.30 -15.51 -12.72
C THR A 12 -1.81 -15.28 -12.78
N ASN A 13 -1.11 -16.01 -13.65
CA ASN A 13 0.29 -15.73 -13.94
C ASN A 13 0.42 -14.32 -14.52
N LEU A 14 1.36 -13.56 -13.98
CA LEU A 14 1.64 -12.22 -14.49
C LEU A 14 2.39 -12.29 -15.82
N ILE A 15 2.05 -11.38 -16.72
CA ILE A 15 2.69 -11.22 -18.03
C ILE A 15 3.63 -10.03 -17.97
N LYS A 16 4.85 -10.22 -18.49
CA LYS A 16 5.90 -9.20 -18.52
C LYS A 16 5.72 -8.29 -19.72
N GLY A 17 6.06 -7.00 -19.53
CA GLY A 17 6.06 -5.99 -20.57
C GLY A 17 6.96 -4.82 -20.23
N LYS A 18 7.00 -3.84 -21.13
CA LYS A 18 7.69 -2.56 -20.96
C LYS A 18 6.69 -1.43 -20.97
N LEU A 19 6.79 -0.56 -19.97
CA LEU A 19 5.98 0.65 -19.89
C LEU A 19 6.33 1.59 -21.06
N LEU A 20 5.36 2.02 -21.83
CA LEU A 20 5.50 3.09 -22.81
C LEU A 20 5.21 4.44 -22.15
N LYS A 21 4.03 4.57 -21.55
CA LYS A 21 3.63 5.76 -20.77
C LYS A 21 2.52 5.46 -19.79
N ARG A 22 2.47 6.23 -18.70
CA ARG A 22 1.33 6.31 -17.78
C ARG A 22 0.61 7.63 -17.95
N TYR A 23 -0.72 7.63 -17.98
CA TYR A 23 -1.54 8.82 -18.18
C TYR A 23 -2.90 8.72 -17.49
N LYS A 24 -3.56 9.86 -17.31
CA LYS A 24 -4.86 9.97 -16.61
C LYS A 24 -4.86 9.23 -15.25
N ARG A 25 -3.70 9.18 -14.57
CA ARG A 25 -3.46 8.48 -13.29
C ARG A 25 -3.62 6.96 -13.36
N PHE A 26 -4.63 6.45 -14.04
CA PHE A 26 -5.09 5.07 -13.94
C PHE A 26 -4.90 4.25 -15.20
N LEU A 27 -4.26 4.79 -16.22
CA LEU A 27 -4.00 4.11 -17.48
C LEU A 27 -2.50 4.03 -17.77
N ALA A 28 -2.08 2.90 -18.36
CA ALA A 28 -0.72 2.70 -18.80
C ALA A 28 -0.71 1.97 -20.15
N ASP A 29 0.00 2.53 -21.13
CA ASP A 29 0.30 1.86 -22.40
C ASP A 29 1.58 1.04 -22.20
N ILE A 30 1.52 -0.23 -22.54
CA ILE A 30 2.56 -1.21 -22.30
C ILE A 30 2.76 -2.06 -23.55
N ILE A 31 4.02 -2.31 -23.93
CA ILE A 31 4.36 -3.29 -24.96
C ILE A 31 4.75 -4.61 -24.30
N LEU A 32 4.09 -5.70 -24.67
CA LEU A 32 4.37 -7.06 -24.22
C LEU A 32 5.61 -7.63 -24.89
N GLU A 33 6.11 -8.77 -24.39
CA GLU A 33 7.31 -9.43 -24.96
C GLU A 33 7.12 -9.92 -26.41
N ASP A 34 5.88 -10.18 -26.82
CA ASP A 34 5.51 -10.55 -28.20
C ASP A 34 5.34 -9.35 -29.15
N GLY A 35 5.58 -8.12 -28.65
CA GLY A 35 5.41 -6.88 -29.40
C GLY A 35 3.99 -6.30 -29.40
N THR A 36 3.02 -6.96 -28.76
CA THR A 36 1.64 -6.46 -28.69
C THR A 36 1.55 -5.25 -27.75
N GLU A 37 0.96 -4.16 -28.22
CA GLU A 37 0.64 -3.01 -27.38
C GLU A 37 -0.71 -3.19 -26.69
N VAL A 38 -0.74 -2.97 -25.36
CA VAL A 38 -1.94 -3.10 -24.53
C VAL A 38 -2.10 -1.90 -23.60
N ILE A 39 -3.37 -1.64 -23.22
CA ILE A 39 -3.68 -0.66 -22.19
C ILE A 39 -4.00 -1.41 -20.89
N ALA A 40 -3.26 -1.10 -19.83
CA ALA A 40 -3.48 -1.66 -18.50
C ALA A 40 -4.09 -0.64 -17.55
N HIS A 41 -4.93 -1.12 -16.62
CA HIS A 41 -5.36 -0.34 -15.46
C HIS A 41 -4.22 -0.25 -14.45
N CYS A 42 -3.88 0.96 -14.04
CA CYS A 42 -2.91 1.25 -12.98
C CYS A 42 -3.67 1.63 -11.69
N PRO A 43 -3.87 0.73 -10.72
CA PRO A 43 -4.64 1.00 -9.51
C PRO A 43 -3.80 1.73 -8.45
N ASN A 44 -3.17 2.83 -8.86
CA ASN A 44 -2.35 3.68 -8.01
C ASN A 44 -2.66 5.15 -8.30
N PRO A 45 -3.24 5.90 -7.34
CA PRO A 45 -3.54 7.31 -7.52
C PRO A 45 -2.33 8.24 -7.30
N GLY A 46 -1.23 7.73 -6.75
CA GLY A 46 -0.02 8.49 -6.43
C GLY A 46 0.80 8.90 -7.66
N SER A 47 1.90 9.60 -7.42
CA SER A 47 2.81 10.04 -8.49
C SER A 47 3.57 8.88 -9.14
N MET A 48 3.85 7.81 -8.36
CA MET A 48 4.71 6.69 -8.76
C MET A 48 6.10 7.18 -9.21
N MET A 49 6.63 8.20 -8.53
CA MET A 49 7.94 8.79 -8.81
C MET A 49 9.04 7.71 -8.84
N GLY A 50 9.84 7.69 -9.91
CA GLY A 50 10.90 6.70 -10.13
C GLY A 50 10.42 5.33 -10.63
N LEU A 51 9.09 5.06 -10.64
CA LEU A 51 8.54 3.75 -11.00
C LEU A 51 7.76 3.76 -12.33
N ALA A 52 7.37 4.93 -12.84
CA ALA A 52 6.56 5.09 -14.05
C ALA A 52 7.32 5.71 -15.23
N THR A 53 8.63 5.44 -15.34
CA THR A 53 9.47 5.88 -16.45
C THR A 53 9.29 4.96 -17.64
N SER A 54 9.24 5.54 -18.88
CA SER A 54 9.20 4.75 -20.11
C SER A 54 10.38 3.76 -20.19
N GLY A 55 10.12 2.55 -20.68
CA GLY A 55 11.09 1.45 -20.75
C GLY A 55 11.19 0.61 -19.46
N THR A 56 10.57 1.04 -18.36
CA THR A 56 10.54 0.24 -17.10
C THR A 56 9.88 -1.12 -17.33
N THR A 57 10.46 -2.17 -16.78
CA THR A 57 9.85 -3.51 -16.78
C THR A 57 8.68 -3.55 -15.84
N VAL A 58 7.55 -3.99 -16.34
CA VAL A 58 6.28 -4.08 -15.61
C VAL A 58 5.67 -5.48 -15.72
N TRP A 59 4.82 -5.83 -14.76
CA TRP A 59 4.12 -7.10 -14.73
C TRP A 59 2.62 -6.86 -14.61
N LEU A 60 1.90 -7.46 -15.55
CA LEU A 60 0.46 -7.29 -15.71
C LEU A 60 -0.28 -8.55 -15.33
N GLU A 61 -1.38 -8.39 -14.61
CA GLU A 61 -2.32 -9.48 -14.37
C GLU A 61 -3.42 -9.45 -15.43
N PRO A 62 -3.56 -10.51 -16.24
CA PRO A 62 -4.67 -10.64 -17.18
C PRO A 62 -6.01 -10.68 -16.45
N ASN A 63 -7.01 -10.05 -17.04
CA ASN A 63 -8.36 -10.00 -16.52
C ASN A 63 -9.36 -10.49 -17.57
N ASN A 64 -9.96 -11.65 -17.31
CA ASN A 64 -10.91 -12.30 -18.21
C ASN A 64 -12.37 -11.90 -17.93
N ASP A 65 -12.64 -10.99 -16.99
CA ASP A 65 -13.99 -10.52 -16.72
C ASP A 65 -14.53 -9.75 -17.96
N PRO A 66 -15.58 -10.24 -18.63
CA PRO A 66 -16.13 -9.59 -19.82
C PRO A 66 -16.71 -8.20 -19.54
N LYS A 67 -17.08 -7.91 -18.29
CA LYS A 67 -17.61 -6.62 -17.87
C LYS A 67 -16.55 -5.53 -17.78
N LYS A 68 -15.28 -5.90 -17.67
CA LYS A 68 -14.17 -4.94 -17.56
C LYS A 68 -13.63 -4.54 -18.93
N LYS A 69 -13.56 -3.23 -19.16
CA LYS A 69 -13.04 -2.64 -20.41
C LYS A 69 -11.56 -2.94 -20.62
N LEU A 70 -10.75 -2.89 -19.55
CA LEU A 70 -9.33 -3.16 -19.60
C LEU A 70 -9.06 -4.61 -19.24
N LYS A 71 -8.31 -5.28 -20.10
CA LYS A 71 -7.98 -6.71 -19.98
C LYS A 71 -6.75 -6.98 -19.14
N PHE A 72 -6.07 -5.94 -18.68
CA PHE A 72 -4.85 -6.05 -17.88
C PHE A 72 -4.88 -5.09 -16.70
N GLY A 73 -4.40 -5.56 -15.54
CA GLY A 73 -4.10 -4.75 -14.36
C GLY A 73 -2.58 -4.70 -14.14
N TRP A 74 -2.02 -3.51 -14.03
CA TRP A 74 -0.61 -3.34 -13.69
C TRP A 74 -0.38 -3.63 -12.20
N ARG A 75 0.42 -4.67 -11.90
CA ARG A 75 0.64 -5.15 -10.53
C ARG A 75 2.02 -4.78 -10.01
N LEU A 76 3.06 -5.07 -10.80
CA LEU A 76 4.44 -4.93 -10.32
C LEU A 76 5.29 -4.11 -11.28
N VAL A 77 6.35 -3.55 -10.70
CA VAL A 77 7.50 -2.95 -11.39
C VAL A 77 8.76 -3.68 -10.97
N GLU A 78 9.65 -3.94 -11.92
CA GLU A 78 11.04 -4.29 -11.62
C GLU A 78 11.89 -3.03 -11.57
N HIS A 79 12.53 -2.78 -10.43
CA HIS A 79 13.44 -1.66 -10.25
C HIS A 79 14.65 -2.11 -9.44
N ASN A 80 15.86 -1.92 -9.96
CA ASN A 80 17.13 -2.28 -9.31
C ASN A 80 17.15 -3.73 -8.78
N ASN A 81 16.70 -4.69 -9.60
CA ASN A 81 16.58 -6.13 -9.27
C ASN A 81 15.59 -6.45 -8.14
N HIS A 82 14.72 -5.52 -7.78
CA HIS A 82 13.64 -5.74 -6.82
C HIS A 82 12.28 -5.65 -7.49
N MET A 83 11.34 -6.44 -6.98
CA MET A 83 9.92 -6.35 -7.36
C MET A 83 9.22 -5.37 -6.42
N ILE A 84 8.48 -4.43 -6.99
CA ILE A 84 7.70 -3.44 -6.24
C ILE A 84 6.24 -3.60 -6.65
N CYS A 85 5.35 -3.78 -5.68
CA CYS A 85 3.93 -3.84 -5.96
C CYS A 85 3.34 -2.42 -6.02
N VAL A 86 2.87 -2.03 -7.20
CA VAL A 86 2.31 -0.70 -7.42
C VAL A 86 0.79 -0.65 -7.27
N ASP A 87 0.14 -1.80 -7.16
CA ASP A 87 -1.29 -1.89 -6.90
C ASP A 87 -1.59 -1.62 -5.42
N THR A 88 -2.12 -0.43 -5.13
CA THR A 88 -2.41 -0.02 -3.75
C THR A 88 -3.48 -0.85 -3.07
N THR A 89 -4.34 -1.54 -3.84
CA THR A 89 -5.41 -2.40 -3.28
C THR A 89 -4.85 -3.68 -2.65
N VAL A 90 -3.64 -4.08 -3.06
CA VAL A 90 -2.95 -5.27 -2.53
C VAL A 90 -2.55 -5.08 -1.07
N ALA A 91 -2.26 -3.84 -0.64
CA ALA A 91 -1.86 -3.56 0.73
C ALA A 91 -2.90 -4.05 1.75
N ASN A 92 -4.18 -3.72 1.53
CA ASN A 92 -5.26 -4.16 2.42
C ASN A 92 -5.44 -5.69 2.42
N MET A 93 -5.20 -6.37 1.28
CA MET A 93 -5.26 -7.83 1.20
C MET A 93 -4.12 -8.49 2.01
N VAL A 94 -2.89 -7.95 1.92
CA VAL A 94 -1.74 -8.42 2.70
C VAL A 94 -1.98 -8.24 4.21
N ILE A 95 -2.46 -7.06 4.62
CA ILE A 95 -2.73 -6.80 6.03
C ILE A 95 -3.91 -7.63 6.54
N LYS A 96 -4.97 -7.83 5.74
CA LYS A 96 -6.06 -8.73 6.12
C LYS A 96 -5.56 -10.13 6.43
N GLU A 97 -4.74 -10.71 5.56
CA GLU A 97 -4.14 -12.02 5.78
C GLU A 97 -3.25 -12.06 7.03
N ALA A 98 -2.42 -11.01 7.22
CA ALA A 98 -1.57 -10.89 8.40
C ALA A 98 -2.40 -10.77 9.71
N LEU A 99 -3.54 -10.09 9.66
CA LEU A 99 -4.48 -10.05 10.78
C LEU A 99 -5.12 -11.42 11.04
N GLU A 100 -5.60 -12.12 10.02
CA GLU A 100 -6.15 -13.49 10.16
C GLU A 100 -5.15 -14.45 10.81
N LYS A 101 -3.85 -14.29 10.52
CA LYS A 101 -2.75 -15.10 11.06
C LYS A 101 -2.14 -14.56 12.35
N LYS A 102 -2.55 -13.37 12.82
CA LYS A 102 -1.99 -12.67 13.97
C LYS A 102 -0.48 -12.42 13.86
N GLU A 103 0.00 -12.10 12.66
CA GLU A 103 1.42 -11.87 12.36
C GLU A 103 1.93 -10.48 12.77
N ILE A 104 1.03 -9.52 13.09
CA ILE A 104 1.38 -8.16 13.51
C ILE A 104 1.37 -8.12 15.04
N SER A 105 2.54 -8.33 15.65
CA SER A 105 2.69 -8.51 17.11
C SER A 105 2.29 -7.28 17.93
N GLU A 106 2.33 -6.09 17.35
CA GLU A 106 1.97 -4.83 18.00
C GLU A 106 0.46 -4.64 18.17
N LEU A 107 -0.35 -5.48 17.50
CA LEU A 107 -1.81 -5.40 17.52
C LEU A 107 -2.41 -6.53 18.36
N SER A 108 -3.18 -6.15 19.38
CA SER A 108 -3.92 -7.09 20.22
C SER A 108 -5.42 -6.94 19.96
N TYR A 109 -6.08 -8.01 19.54
CA TYR A 109 -7.51 -8.06 19.22
C TYR A 109 -8.04 -9.49 19.27
N GLN A 110 -9.36 -9.64 19.41
CA GLN A 110 -10.05 -10.93 19.29
C GLN A 110 -10.65 -11.12 17.91
N ASP A 111 -11.24 -10.06 17.36
CA ASP A 111 -11.90 -10.05 16.06
C ASP A 111 -11.61 -8.76 15.30
N PHE A 112 -11.87 -8.75 13.98
CA PHE A 112 -11.76 -7.55 13.17
C PHE A 112 -12.81 -7.50 12.05
N LYS A 113 -13.13 -6.27 11.62
CA LYS A 113 -14.00 -5.99 10.48
C LYS A 113 -13.29 -5.06 9.51
N SER A 114 -13.43 -5.31 8.20
CA SER A 114 -12.88 -4.46 7.14
C SER A 114 -13.88 -3.38 6.72
N GLU A 115 -13.38 -2.23 6.25
CA GLU A 115 -14.15 -1.17 5.58
C GLU A 115 -15.33 -0.64 6.43
N VAL A 116 -15.11 -0.44 7.74
CA VAL A 116 -16.14 0.04 8.67
C VAL A 116 -16.29 1.55 8.56
N LYS A 117 -17.51 2.05 8.35
CA LYS A 117 -17.80 3.49 8.40
C LYS A 117 -17.63 3.98 9.84
N TYR A 118 -16.85 5.05 10.06
CA TYR A 118 -16.56 5.62 11.37
C TYR A 118 -16.67 7.14 11.44
N SER A 119 -16.82 7.80 10.29
CA SER A 119 -17.17 9.21 10.18
C SER A 119 -18.13 9.42 9.01
N ASP A 120 -18.59 10.66 8.77
CA ASP A 120 -19.59 10.94 7.74
C ASP A 120 -19.11 10.49 6.35
N ASN A 121 -17.82 10.69 6.04
CA ASN A 121 -17.25 10.45 4.72
C ASN A 121 -15.99 9.57 4.76
N SER A 122 -15.72 8.86 5.87
CA SER A 122 -14.53 8.01 6.00
C SER A 122 -14.91 6.60 6.43
N ARG A 123 -14.19 5.63 5.86
CA ARG A 123 -14.17 4.23 6.30
C ARG A 123 -12.79 3.91 6.75
N ILE A 124 -12.69 3.22 7.88
CA ILE A 124 -11.42 2.67 8.34
C ILE A 124 -11.14 1.36 7.61
N ASP A 125 -9.89 1.12 7.25
CA ASP A 125 -9.51 -0.12 6.57
C ASP A 125 -9.83 -1.34 7.43
N PHE A 126 -9.48 -1.29 8.73
CA PHE A 126 -9.83 -2.34 9.68
C PHE A 126 -10.22 -1.77 11.05
N LEU A 127 -11.31 -2.27 11.61
CA LEU A 127 -11.69 -2.07 12.99
C LEU A 127 -11.39 -3.34 13.77
N LEU A 128 -10.39 -3.28 14.66
CA LEU A 128 -10.01 -4.39 15.53
C LEU A 128 -10.76 -4.27 16.85
N SER A 129 -11.28 -5.37 17.36
CA SER A 129 -12.11 -5.39 18.57
C SER A 129 -11.54 -6.35 19.63
N SER A 130 -11.55 -5.90 20.87
CA SER A 130 -11.36 -6.70 22.09
C SER A 130 -12.48 -6.37 23.07
N PRO A 131 -12.69 -7.09 24.18
CA PRO A 131 -13.81 -6.88 25.10
C PRO A 131 -13.93 -5.47 25.65
N SER A 132 -12.81 -4.78 25.86
CA SER A 132 -12.75 -3.45 26.47
C SER A 132 -12.28 -2.35 25.52
N GLN A 133 -11.88 -2.67 24.28
CA GLN A 133 -11.18 -1.71 23.42
C GLN A 133 -11.42 -1.95 21.94
N GLN A 134 -11.65 -0.87 21.22
CA GLN A 134 -11.58 -0.85 19.75
C GLN A 134 -10.29 -0.17 19.29
N THR A 135 -9.71 -0.69 18.20
CA THR A 135 -8.54 -0.09 17.54
C THR A 135 -8.88 0.17 16.08
N TYR A 136 -8.79 1.43 15.67
CA TYR A 136 -8.98 1.88 14.30
C TYR A 136 -7.63 1.77 13.57
N LEU A 137 -7.54 0.89 12.58
CA LEU A 137 -6.33 0.61 11.82
C LEU A 137 -6.48 1.12 10.39
N GLU A 138 -5.68 2.11 10.04
CA GLU A 138 -5.60 2.68 8.68
C GLU A 138 -4.30 2.25 8.01
N ILE A 139 -4.37 1.85 6.75
CA ILE A 139 -3.23 1.37 5.96
C ILE A 139 -2.79 2.43 4.96
N LYS A 140 -1.48 2.61 4.84
CA LYS A 140 -0.88 3.42 3.79
C LYS A 140 0.09 2.58 2.97
N SER A 141 -0.23 2.39 1.70
CA SER A 141 0.66 1.73 0.73
C SER A 141 1.81 2.67 0.37
N VAL A 142 3.05 2.21 0.54
CA VAL A 142 4.27 3.01 0.32
C VAL A 142 5.11 2.36 -0.76
N THR A 143 5.47 3.14 -1.79
CA THR A 143 6.33 2.68 -2.88
C THR A 143 7.50 3.61 -3.16
N LEU A 144 7.42 4.89 -2.74
CA LEU A 144 8.45 5.88 -2.96
C LEU A 144 9.74 5.53 -2.23
N MET A 145 10.87 5.65 -2.92
CA MET A 145 12.22 5.55 -2.38
C MET A 145 13.12 6.46 -3.22
N ARG A 146 13.50 7.62 -2.70
CA ARG A 146 14.41 8.56 -3.35
C ARG A 146 15.87 8.34 -2.93
N GLU A 147 16.07 7.76 -1.77
CA GLU A 147 17.36 7.35 -1.22
C GLU A 147 17.33 5.83 -0.96
N LYS A 148 18.44 5.14 -1.28
CA LYS A 148 18.53 3.69 -1.11
C LYS A 148 18.26 3.26 0.34
N GLY A 149 17.36 2.29 0.52
CA GLY A 149 16.96 1.77 1.82
C GLY A 149 15.92 2.61 2.56
N LEU A 150 15.63 3.85 2.11
CA LEU A 150 14.71 4.77 2.76
C LEU A 150 13.39 4.85 1.98
N ALA A 151 12.35 4.21 2.50
CA ALA A 151 10.99 4.42 2.02
C ALA A 151 10.48 5.79 2.45
N GLU A 152 9.60 6.39 1.66
CA GLU A 152 9.05 7.72 1.95
C GLU A 152 7.55 7.77 1.67
N PHE A 153 6.82 8.54 2.49
CA PHE A 153 5.39 8.78 2.32
C PHE A 153 5.03 10.22 2.74
N PRO A 154 4.13 10.90 2.02
CA PRO A 154 3.47 10.49 0.78
C PRO A 154 4.34 10.71 -0.47
N ASP A 155 3.94 10.13 -1.60
CA ASP A 155 4.60 10.34 -2.90
C ASP A 155 4.05 11.55 -3.68
N SER A 156 3.03 12.21 -3.16
CA SER A 156 2.37 13.40 -3.70
C SER A 156 1.43 13.99 -2.64
N ILE A 157 0.95 15.23 -2.86
CA ILE A 157 0.00 15.91 -1.96
C ILE A 157 -1.25 15.03 -1.76
N THR A 158 -1.56 14.71 -0.49
CA THR A 158 -2.66 13.81 -0.11
C THR A 158 -3.64 14.46 0.89
N LYS A 159 -4.57 15.26 0.39
CA LYS A 159 -5.65 15.86 1.21
C LYS A 159 -6.46 14.79 1.97
N ARG A 160 -6.71 13.64 1.32
CA ARG A 160 -7.41 12.52 1.96
C ARG A 160 -6.57 11.91 3.09
N GLY A 161 -5.25 11.82 2.93
CA GLY A 161 -4.35 11.34 3.98
C GLY A 161 -4.41 12.21 5.23
N SER A 162 -4.32 13.54 5.07
CA SER A 162 -4.44 14.50 6.17
C SER A 162 -5.80 14.40 6.88
N LYS A 163 -6.90 14.26 6.12
CA LYS A 163 -8.24 14.05 6.70
C LYS A 163 -8.32 12.76 7.51
N HIS A 164 -7.75 11.65 7.05
CA HIS A 164 -7.73 10.39 7.79
C HIS A 164 -7.00 10.53 9.13
N LEU A 165 -5.89 11.29 9.19
CA LEU A 165 -5.20 11.58 10.45
C LEU A 165 -6.10 12.34 11.44
N GLU A 166 -6.85 13.34 10.95
CA GLU A 166 -7.79 14.08 11.79
C GLU A 166 -8.92 13.19 12.33
N ASP A 167 -9.49 12.33 11.47
CA ASP A 167 -10.57 11.42 11.86
C ASP A 167 -10.06 10.36 12.86
N LEU A 168 -8.85 9.82 12.68
CA LEU A 168 -8.20 8.92 13.64
C LEU A 168 -7.92 9.60 14.99
N SER A 169 -7.49 10.87 14.98
CA SER A 169 -7.28 11.65 16.22
C SER A 169 -8.58 11.85 17.00
N LYS A 170 -9.72 12.01 16.30
CA LYS A 170 -11.04 12.06 16.95
C LYS A 170 -11.37 10.74 17.67
N MET A 171 -11.03 9.60 17.07
CA MET A 171 -11.24 8.29 17.71
C MET A 171 -10.41 8.12 18.98
N VAL A 172 -9.16 8.61 18.97
CA VAL A 172 -8.34 8.63 20.20
C VAL A 172 -8.99 9.48 21.28
N LYS A 173 -9.44 10.70 20.94
CA LYS A 173 -10.16 11.59 21.89
C LYS A 173 -11.46 10.98 22.44
N SER A 174 -12.07 10.07 21.67
CA SER A 174 -13.28 9.31 22.10
C SER A 174 -12.95 8.06 22.92
N GLY A 175 -11.69 7.85 23.33
CA GLY A 175 -11.26 6.74 24.19
C GLY A 175 -10.90 5.45 23.45
N HIS A 176 -10.83 5.49 22.11
CA HIS A 176 -10.41 4.36 21.29
C HIS A 176 -8.90 4.43 20.97
N LYS A 177 -8.34 3.32 20.52
CA LYS A 177 -6.99 3.28 19.94
C LYS A 177 -7.04 3.56 18.44
N SER A 178 -6.01 4.23 17.93
CA SER A 178 -5.82 4.44 16.50
C SER A 178 -4.39 4.08 16.09
N VAL A 179 -4.27 3.35 15.00
CA VAL A 179 -2.98 2.92 14.45
C VAL A 179 -2.95 3.28 12.97
N LEU A 180 -1.88 3.93 12.56
CA LEU A 180 -1.53 4.14 11.17
C LEU A 180 -0.43 3.16 10.81
N LEU A 181 -0.71 2.24 9.88
CA LEU A 181 0.23 1.26 9.40
C LEU A 181 0.71 1.63 8.00
N PHE A 182 2.00 1.91 7.88
CA PHE A 182 2.66 2.04 6.59
C PHE A 182 3.11 0.65 6.12
N LEU A 183 2.65 0.24 4.95
CA LEU A 183 3.08 -0.99 4.30
C LEU A 183 3.95 -0.64 3.11
N CYS A 184 5.26 -0.83 3.23
CA CYS A 184 6.19 -0.64 2.13
C CYS A 184 6.03 -1.79 1.14
N MET A 185 5.44 -1.51 -0.02
CA MET A 185 5.14 -2.48 -1.06
C MET A 185 6.38 -2.88 -1.86
N ARG A 186 7.52 -2.95 -1.15
CA ARG A 186 8.86 -3.27 -1.62
C ARG A 186 9.71 -3.83 -0.47
N GLY A 187 10.69 -4.68 -0.75
CA GLY A 187 11.51 -5.35 0.27
C GLY A 187 12.97 -4.89 0.32
N ASP A 188 13.30 -3.78 -0.35
CA ASP A 188 14.65 -3.20 -0.44
C ASP A 188 14.80 -1.93 0.44
N VAL A 189 13.97 -1.84 1.50
CA VAL A 189 13.96 -0.74 2.46
C VAL A 189 14.13 -1.27 3.89
N ASP A 190 14.71 -0.46 4.76
CA ASP A 190 14.92 -0.76 6.18
C ASP A 190 14.38 0.32 7.12
N ARG A 191 13.95 1.45 6.58
CA ARG A 191 13.35 2.58 7.31
C ARG A 191 12.34 3.34 6.44
N LEU A 192 11.45 4.07 7.11
CA LEU A 192 10.46 4.95 6.49
C LEU A 192 10.62 6.36 7.03
N ARG A 193 10.55 7.36 6.16
CA ARG A 193 10.51 8.79 6.51
C ARG A 193 9.24 9.45 5.96
N ILE A 194 8.73 10.44 6.70
CA ILE A 194 7.64 11.28 6.20
C ILE A 194 8.22 12.32 5.22
N ALA A 195 7.74 12.29 3.97
CA ALA A 195 8.16 13.21 2.90
C ALA A 195 7.47 14.58 3.04
N ALA A 196 7.78 15.30 4.11
CA ALA A 196 7.19 16.62 4.40
C ALA A 196 7.56 17.69 3.35
N ASP A 197 8.62 17.47 2.60
CA ASP A 197 9.01 18.30 1.45
C ASP A 197 8.06 18.14 0.25
N LEU A 198 7.41 16.99 0.10
CA LEU A 198 6.40 16.74 -0.93
C LEU A 198 4.98 17.13 -0.48
N ASP A 199 4.69 16.97 0.82
CA ASP A 199 3.41 17.40 1.42
C ASP A 199 3.64 17.91 2.84
N SER A 200 3.87 19.21 2.95
CA SER A 200 4.14 19.88 4.23
C SER A 200 2.93 19.82 5.18
N LEU A 201 1.71 19.86 4.63
CA LEU A 201 0.49 19.72 5.44
C LEU A 201 0.42 18.33 6.06
N TYR A 202 0.68 17.27 5.29
CA TYR A 202 0.73 15.92 5.82
C TYR A 202 1.82 15.78 6.89
N GLY A 203 3.02 16.38 6.64
CA GLY A 203 4.12 16.42 7.61
C GLY A 203 3.74 17.08 8.94
N THR A 204 2.95 18.16 8.92
CA THR A 204 2.41 18.79 10.13
C THR A 204 1.35 17.92 10.80
N LYS A 205 0.40 17.41 10.01
CA LYS A 205 -0.74 16.61 10.53
C LYS A 205 -0.30 15.29 11.15
N ILE A 206 0.78 14.64 10.67
CA ILE A 206 1.28 13.42 11.28
C ILE A 206 1.87 13.68 12.68
N LYS A 207 2.54 14.81 12.89
CA LYS A 207 3.06 15.22 14.21
C LYS A 207 1.91 15.48 15.19
N GLU A 208 0.90 16.25 14.79
CA GLU A 208 -0.32 16.49 15.59
C GLU A 208 -1.02 15.16 15.93
N ALA A 209 -1.07 14.23 14.99
CA ALA A 209 -1.69 12.92 15.18
C ALA A 209 -0.93 12.08 16.22
N LEU A 210 0.39 12.08 16.20
CA LEU A 210 1.22 11.42 17.21
C LEU A 210 1.03 12.01 18.59
N GLU A 211 1.02 13.33 18.71
CA GLU A 211 0.75 14.05 19.95
C GLU A 211 -0.65 13.70 20.50
N SER A 212 -1.62 13.44 19.63
CA SER A 212 -2.96 12.98 20.03
C SER A 212 -3.01 11.54 20.52
N GLY A 213 -1.94 10.74 20.34
CA GLY A 213 -1.85 9.36 20.78
C GLY A 213 -2.06 8.31 19.67
N ILE A 214 -2.06 8.69 18.39
CA ILE A 214 -2.03 7.72 17.27
C ILE A 214 -0.68 7.00 17.30
N ARG A 215 -0.69 5.69 17.13
CA ARG A 215 0.53 4.88 17.00
C ARG A 215 0.86 4.69 15.52
N LEU A 216 2.16 4.79 15.20
CA LEU A 216 2.68 4.43 13.89
C LEU A 216 3.35 3.08 13.95
N ILE A 217 3.10 2.24 12.96
CA ILE A 217 3.84 1.01 12.71
C ILE A 217 4.16 0.93 11.22
N CYS A 218 5.26 0.29 10.89
CA CYS A 218 5.67 0.13 9.51
C CYS A 218 6.25 -1.26 9.28
N TYR A 219 5.89 -1.84 8.14
CA TYR A 219 6.39 -3.12 7.68
C TYR A 219 6.84 -3.03 6.24
N ASP A 220 7.88 -3.77 5.87
CA ASP A 220 8.20 -4.06 4.49
C ASP A 220 7.35 -5.23 3.96
N THR A 221 7.52 -5.57 2.69
CA THR A 221 6.87 -6.72 2.06
C THR A 221 7.86 -7.56 1.29
N ARG A 222 7.57 -8.84 1.18
CA ARG A 222 8.22 -9.73 0.22
C ARG A 222 7.35 -9.82 -1.03
N VAL A 223 7.83 -9.21 -2.10
CA VAL A 223 7.14 -9.14 -3.38
C VAL A 223 7.77 -10.11 -4.36
N THR A 224 6.96 -10.94 -4.99
CA THR A 224 7.36 -11.87 -6.07
C THR A 224 6.34 -11.79 -7.20
N ARG A 225 6.65 -12.36 -8.36
CA ARG A 225 5.70 -12.47 -9.48
C ARG A 225 4.47 -13.35 -9.17
N PHE A 226 4.46 -14.04 -8.04
CA PHE A 226 3.35 -14.92 -7.64
C PHE A 226 2.44 -14.28 -6.61
N GLY A 227 2.93 -13.30 -5.86
CA GLY A 227 2.17 -12.65 -4.80
C GLY A 227 3.01 -11.76 -3.89
N VAL A 228 2.34 -11.21 -2.88
CA VAL A 228 2.91 -10.31 -1.89
C VAL A 228 2.58 -10.82 -0.49
N ARG A 229 3.54 -10.78 0.43
CA ARG A 229 3.32 -11.11 1.83
C ARG A 229 3.92 -10.07 2.76
N LEU A 230 3.42 -10.00 3.98
CA LEU A 230 4.01 -9.21 5.04
C LEU A 230 5.48 -9.62 5.25
N GLY A 231 6.34 -8.66 5.44
CA GLY A 231 7.76 -8.86 5.72
C GLY A 231 8.11 -8.60 7.18
N LYS A 232 9.15 -7.83 7.43
CA LYS A 232 9.62 -7.47 8.78
C LYS A 232 9.15 -6.06 9.18
N PRO A 233 9.02 -5.77 10.48
CA PRO A 233 8.85 -4.40 10.94
C PRO A 233 10.10 -3.57 10.59
N ILE A 234 9.89 -2.31 10.23
CA ILE A 234 10.96 -1.35 9.93
C ILE A 234 10.75 -0.04 10.71
N MET A 235 11.84 0.69 10.91
CA MET A 235 11.82 1.93 11.70
C MET A 235 11.07 3.05 10.97
N VAL A 236 10.35 3.89 11.72
CA VAL A 236 9.74 5.12 11.21
C VAL A 236 10.52 6.31 11.76
N GLU A 237 11.06 7.14 10.86
CA GLU A 237 11.71 8.41 11.15
C GLU A 237 10.69 9.56 10.98
N ILE A 238 10.55 10.46 11.98
CA ILE A 238 9.56 11.55 12.00
C ILE A 238 10.23 12.89 12.19
#